data_14617a5c9fb2104212ee92f8d49b7971
#
_entry.id   14617a5c9fb2104212ee92f8d49b7971
#
_cell.length_a   1.000
_cell.length_b   1.000
_cell.length_c   1.000
_cell.angle_alpha   90.00
_cell.angle_beta   90.00
_cell.angle_gamma   90.00
#
_symmetry.space_group_name_H-M   'P 1'
#
loop_
_entity.id
_entity.type
_entity.pdbx_description
1 polymer ?
#
loop_
_entity_poly.entity_id
_entity_poly.type
_entity_poly.pdbx_seq_one_letter_code
_entity_poly.pdbx_strand_id
1 'polypeptide(L)'
;MESIYKELIKTIDKDRVLINEPMSKHTSFRIGGPADLFIKVNNVDELNCVLKVAKENNIAVTCIGNGSNILVKDKGIRGITIKLNFKDISVNGDIIEAGSGVSIPALAKVAYDNSLTGLEFASGIPGTVGGAIAMNAGAYGGEFGDIVVSTKYMDENLEIHIITKEEQEFSYRHSLFSTGKNIIISTTIKLEKGNKDEIKEKMQDDASRRKEKQPLNFPSAGSVFKRKSEYIPAQIIDKCGLKGYNINDAYVSELHAGFI
;
A
#
# COMPACT_ATOMS: atom_id res chain seq x y z
N MET A 1 3.91 -9.11 -25.49
CA MET A 1 4.07 -7.83 -24.75
C MET A 1 4.29 -6.63 -25.68
N GLU A 2 5.05 -6.75 -26.77
CA GLU A 2 5.28 -5.59 -27.65
C GLU A 2 4.03 -5.04 -28.34
N SER A 3 3.11 -5.91 -28.78
CA SER A 3 1.80 -5.48 -29.32
C SER A 3 0.95 -4.73 -28.29
N ILE A 4 0.93 -5.22 -27.05
CA ILE A 4 0.23 -4.61 -25.92
C ILE A 4 0.82 -3.23 -25.60
N TYR A 5 2.14 -3.12 -25.55
CA TYR A 5 2.83 -1.84 -25.37
C TYR A 5 2.38 -0.83 -26.45
N LYS A 6 2.43 -1.22 -27.74
CA LYS A 6 2.02 -0.34 -28.85
C LYS A 6 0.55 0.10 -28.77
N GLU A 7 -0.29 -0.72 -28.21
CA GLU A 7 -1.70 -0.39 -27.98
C GLU A 7 -1.87 0.61 -26.84
N LEU A 8 -1.24 0.35 -25.71
CA LEU A 8 -1.36 1.18 -24.51
C LEU A 8 -0.78 2.60 -24.68
N ILE A 9 0.33 2.75 -25.43
CA ILE A 9 0.93 4.07 -25.69
C ILE A 9 0.09 4.96 -26.61
N LYS A 10 -1.02 4.48 -27.17
CA LYS A 10 -1.98 5.33 -27.88
C LYS A 10 -2.81 6.19 -26.92
N THR A 11 -2.97 5.75 -25.68
CA THR A 11 -3.79 6.42 -24.65
C THR A 11 -2.93 6.92 -23.48
N ILE A 12 -1.85 6.21 -23.15
CA ILE A 12 -0.99 6.51 -22.02
C ILE A 12 0.37 6.99 -22.55
N ASP A 13 0.91 8.04 -21.94
CA ASP A 13 2.21 8.56 -22.30
C ASP A 13 3.28 7.45 -22.22
N LYS A 14 4.06 7.29 -23.29
CA LYS A 14 5.09 6.26 -23.45
C LYS A 14 6.09 6.23 -22.29
N ASP A 15 6.38 7.37 -21.67
CA ASP A 15 7.33 7.47 -20.56
C ASP A 15 6.75 6.88 -19.25
N ARG A 16 5.47 6.55 -19.24
CA ARG A 16 4.75 5.89 -18.14
C ARG A 16 4.46 4.39 -18.40
N VAL A 17 4.80 3.89 -19.59
CA VAL A 17 4.65 2.46 -19.97
C VAL A 17 6.04 1.87 -20.18
N LEU A 18 6.54 1.15 -19.18
CA LEU A 18 7.91 0.66 -19.14
C LEU A 18 7.95 -0.85 -19.37
N ILE A 19 8.78 -1.29 -20.32
CA ILE A 19 9.00 -2.71 -20.64
C ILE A 19 10.16 -3.24 -19.80
N ASN A 20 10.02 -4.44 -19.24
CA ASN A 20 11.05 -5.11 -18.43
C ASN A 20 11.58 -4.22 -17.28
N GLU A 21 10.69 -3.45 -16.65
CA GLU A 21 11.07 -2.52 -15.58
C GLU A 21 11.45 -3.25 -14.30
N PRO A 22 12.68 -3.05 -13.78
CA PRO A 22 13.13 -3.69 -12.56
C PRO A 22 12.28 -3.30 -11.36
N MET A 23 11.64 -4.27 -10.72
CA MET A 23 10.79 -4.02 -9.55
C MET A 23 11.58 -3.58 -8.32
N SER A 24 12.89 -3.79 -8.30
CA SER A 24 13.79 -3.22 -7.29
C SER A 24 13.69 -1.69 -7.14
N LYS A 25 13.30 -0.98 -8.20
CA LYS A 25 13.04 0.47 -8.16
C LYS A 25 11.67 0.83 -7.55
N HIS A 26 10.78 -0.16 -7.36
CA HIS A 26 9.38 0.03 -6.97
C HIS A 26 9.00 -0.72 -5.71
N THR A 27 9.97 -1.29 -4.99
CA THR A 27 9.79 -1.97 -3.72
C THR A 27 10.63 -1.34 -2.63
N SER A 28 10.14 -1.35 -1.39
CA SER A 28 10.91 -0.89 -0.24
C SER A 28 12.06 -1.84 0.13
N PHE A 29 11.99 -3.10 -0.28
CA PHE A 29 13.11 -4.04 -0.21
C PHE A 29 14.26 -3.68 -1.16
N ARG A 30 14.02 -2.87 -2.19
CA ARG A 30 14.98 -2.52 -3.24
C ARG A 30 15.54 -3.74 -3.99
N ILE A 31 14.82 -4.84 -3.99
CA ILE A 31 15.05 -6.06 -4.76
C ILE A 31 13.82 -6.42 -5.57
N GLY A 32 13.98 -7.25 -6.59
CA GLY A 32 12.92 -7.76 -7.44
C GLY A 32 13.30 -7.73 -8.91
N GLY A 33 13.02 -8.83 -9.60
CA GLY A 33 13.18 -8.98 -11.04
C GLY A 33 12.21 -8.10 -11.83
N PRO A 34 12.25 -8.15 -13.16
CA PRO A 34 11.50 -7.23 -14.02
C PRO A 34 9.98 -7.52 -14.04
N ALA A 35 9.16 -6.47 -14.08
CA ALA A 35 7.79 -6.55 -14.57
C ALA A 35 7.80 -6.56 -16.10
N ASP A 36 7.03 -7.43 -16.74
CA ASP A 36 6.95 -7.48 -18.22
C ASP A 36 6.52 -6.13 -18.78
N LEU A 37 5.44 -5.56 -18.23
CA LEU A 37 5.02 -4.17 -18.43
C LEU A 37 4.75 -3.53 -17.07
N PHE A 38 5.32 -2.35 -16.82
CA PHE A 38 5.04 -1.54 -15.66
C PHE A 38 4.40 -0.22 -16.11
N ILE A 39 3.22 0.11 -15.58
CA ILE A 39 2.42 1.25 -16.04
C ILE A 39 2.05 2.14 -14.87
N LYS A 40 2.37 3.44 -14.98
CA LYS A 40 1.86 4.48 -14.08
C LYS A 40 0.57 5.04 -14.64
N VAL A 41 -0.53 4.83 -13.91
CA VAL A 41 -1.90 5.22 -14.31
C VAL A 41 -2.32 6.46 -13.53
N ASN A 42 -2.71 7.53 -14.23
CA ASN A 42 -2.99 8.83 -13.62
C ASN A 42 -4.47 9.12 -13.41
N ASN A 43 -5.37 8.44 -14.14
CA ASN A 43 -6.81 8.66 -14.08
C ASN A 43 -7.59 7.38 -14.38
N VAL A 44 -8.91 7.45 -14.18
CA VAL A 44 -9.82 6.30 -14.35
C VAL A 44 -9.91 5.83 -15.79
N ASP A 45 -9.81 6.73 -16.76
CA ASP A 45 -9.89 6.37 -18.20
C ASP A 45 -8.66 5.56 -18.60
N GLU A 46 -7.47 5.93 -18.13
CA GLU A 46 -6.25 5.15 -18.33
C GLU A 46 -6.33 3.79 -17.63
N LEU A 47 -6.88 3.73 -16.40
CA LEU A 47 -7.10 2.47 -15.69
C LEU A 47 -8.01 1.55 -16.50
N ASN A 48 -9.14 2.07 -16.97
CA ASN A 48 -10.09 1.33 -17.79
C ASN A 48 -9.42 0.81 -19.08
N CYS A 49 -8.64 1.66 -19.76
CA CYS A 49 -7.89 1.26 -20.96
C CYS A 49 -6.94 0.08 -20.66
N VAL A 50 -6.14 0.15 -19.61
CA VAL A 50 -5.19 -0.91 -19.22
C VAL A 50 -5.91 -2.22 -18.91
N LEU A 51 -6.96 -2.16 -18.09
CA LEU A 51 -7.71 -3.35 -17.68
C LEU A 51 -8.48 -3.98 -18.86
N LYS A 52 -9.03 -3.16 -19.76
CA LYS A 52 -9.68 -3.62 -20.99
C LYS A 52 -8.70 -4.37 -21.90
N VAL A 53 -7.54 -3.78 -22.18
CA VAL A 53 -6.49 -4.41 -23.00
C VAL A 53 -6.00 -5.70 -22.34
N ALA A 54 -5.82 -5.72 -21.02
CA ALA A 54 -5.44 -6.92 -20.29
C ALA A 54 -6.49 -8.03 -20.41
N LYS A 55 -7.78 -7.69 -20.25
CA LYS A 55 -8.91 -8.63 -20.35
C LYS A 55 -9.04 -9.21 -21.74
N GLU A 56 -9.01 -8.38 -22.80
CA GLU A 56 -9.09 -8.81 -24.20
C GLU A 56 -7.94 -9.74 -24.63
N ASN A 57 -6.78 -9.59 -24.01
CA ASN A 57 -5.59 -10.40 -24.32
C ASN A 57 -5.31 -11.49 -23.27
N ASN A 58 -6.21 -11.71 -22.31
CA ASN A 58 -6.04 -12.67 -21.21
C ASN A 58 -4.71 -12.52 -20.45
N ILE A 59 -4.33 -11.29 -20.11
CA ILE A 59 -3.09 -10.93 -19.42
C ILE A 59 -3.40 -10.66 -17.96
N ALA A 60 -2.62 -11.26 -17.06
CA ALA A 60 -2.72 -11.01 -15.63
C ALA A 60 -2.32 -9.55 -15.29
N VAL A 61 -3.07 -8.94 -14.39
CA VAL A 61 -2.78 -7.59 -13.87
C VAL A 61 -2.43 -7.68 -12.38
N THR A 62 -1.36 -7.01 -12.01
CA THR A 62 -0.94 -6.82 -10.61
C THR A 62 -0.96 -5.35 -10.28
N CYS A 63 -1.78 -4.93 -9.31
CA CYS A 63 -1.81 -3.56 -8.82
C CYS A 63 -0.91 -3.42 -7.59
N ILE A 64 -0.02 -2.43 -7.60
CA ILE A 64 0.86 -2.13 -6.46
C ILE A 64 0.71 -0.67 -6.00
N GLY A 65 0.94 -0.45 -4.71
CA GLY A 65 1.16 0.88 -4.14
C GLY A 65 2.66 1.24 -4.14
N ASN A 66 3.19 1.57 -2.97
CA ASN A 66 4.62 1.87 -2.80
C ASN A 66 5.53 0.62 -2.71
N GLY A 67 4.98 -0.57 -2.88
CA GLY A 67 5.76 -1.82 -2.79
C GLY A 67 6.36 -2.08 -1.40
N SER A 68 5.73 -1.55 -0.34
CA SER A 68 6.24 -1.62 1.03
C SER A 68 5.81 -2.88 1.80
N ASN A 69 5.05 -3.76 1.15
CA ASN A 69 4.55 -5.01 1.75
C ASN A 69 4.61 -6.17 0.75
N ILE A 70 5.56 -6.14 -0.18
CA ILE A 70 5.73 -7.17 -1.19
C ILE A 70 7.19 -7.60 -1.33
N LEU A 71 7.38 -8.87 -1.66
CA LEU A 71 8.64 -9.44 -2.12
C LEU A 71 8.46 -9.90 -3.57
N VAL A 72 9.18 -9.30 -4.49
CA VAL A 72 9.20 -9.70 -5.90
C VAL A 72 10.41 -10.59 -6.15
N LYS A 73 10.17 -11.81 -6.67
CA LYS A 73 11.22 -12.78 -6.99
C LYS A 73 12.07 -12.31 -8.17
N ASP A 74 13.24 -12.94 -8.37
CA ASP A 74 14.19 -12.60 -9.48
C ASP A 74 13.58 -12.78 -10.86
N LYS A 75 12.62 -13.71 -11.03
CA LYS A 75 11.86 -13.87 -12.27
C LYS A 75 10.89 -12.73 -12.55
N GLY A 76 10.69 -11.83 -11.59
CA GLY A 76 9.83 -10.65 -11.72
C GLY A 76 8.34 -10.97 -11.73
N ILE A 77 7.54 -10.06 -12.29
CA ILE A 77 6.09 -10.15 -12.39
C ILE A 77 5.70 -10.32 -13.87
N ARG A 78 4.97 -11.40 -14.16
CA ARG A 78 4.46 -11.65 -15.52
C ARG A 78 3.17 -10.88 -15.74
N GLY A 79 2.97 -10.38 -16.95
CA GLY A 79 1.81 -9.60 -17.34
C GLY A 79 2.00 -8.09 -17.13
N ILE A 80 0.93 -7.42 -16.71
CA ILE A 80 0.91 -5.97 -16.50
C ILE A 80 0.96 -5.66 -15.01
N THR A 81 1.93 -4.87 -14.59
CA THR A 81 1.99 -4.29 -13.25
C THR A 81 1.55 -2.84 -13.34
N ILE A 82 0.52 -2.45 -12.58
CA ILE A 82 0.03 -1.08 -12.52
C ILE A 82 0.36 -0.42 -11.18
N LYS A 83 0.75 0.84 -11.25
CA LYS A 83 0.89 1.73 -10.09
C LYS A 83 -0.05 2.92 -10.28
N LEU A 84 -1.04 3.04 -9.41
CA LEU A 84 -2.00 4.14 -9.46
C LEU A 84 -1.38 5.42 -8.91
N ASN A 85 -1.50 6.50 -9.68
CA ASN A 85 -1.04 7.84 -9.32
C ASN A 85 -2.22 8.77 -9.01
N PHE A 86 -3.31 8.23 -8.45
CA PHE A 86 -4.49 9.00 -8.02
C PHE A 86 -4.16 9.70 -6.72
N LYS A 87 -3.78 10.99 -6.80
CA LYS A 87 -3.21 11.73 -5.66
C LYS A 87 -4.10 12.84 -5.13
N ASP A 88 -5.32 12.94 -5.63
CA ASP A 88 -6.27 13.94 -5.17
C ASP A 88 -6.66 13.71 -3.72
N ILE A 89 -6.73 14.78 -2.95
CA ILE A 89 -7.23 14.79 -1.57
C ILE A 89 -8.22 15.94 -1.45
N SER A 90 -9.40 15.67 -0.97
CA SER A 90 -10.41 16.69 -0.61
C SER A 90 -10.79 16.56 0.87
N VAL A 91 -10.99 17.71 1.53
CA VAL A 91 -11.37 17.77 2.93
C VAL A 91 -12.68 18.56 3.04
N ASN A 92 -13.67 17.95 3.68
CA ASN A 92 -14.95 18.59 3.97
C ASN A 92 -15.34 18.33 5.43
N GLY A 93 -15.07 19.31 6.29
CA GLY A 93 -15.30 19.19 7.73
C GLY A 93 -14.39 18.14 8.39
N ASP A 94 -14.96 17.03 8.79
CA ASP A 94 -14.30 15.87 9.39
C ASP A 94 -14.14 14.68 8.42
N ILE A 95 -14.55 14.86 7.17
CA ILE A 95 -14.47 13.87 6.11
C ILE A 95 -13.31 14.21 5.19
N ILE A 96 -12.50 13.20 4.86
CA ILE A 96 -11.43 13.29 3.86
C ILE A 96 -11.67 12.21 2.81
N GLU A 97 -11.72 12.60 1.53
CA GLU A 97 -11.60 11.67 0.41
C GLU A 97 -10.17 11.72 -0.14
N ALA A 98 -9.56 10.57 -0.33
CA ALA A 98 -8.20 10.45 -0.84
C ALA A 98 -8.09 9.40 -1.94
N GLY A 99 -7.42 9.73 -3.03
CA GLY A 99 -7.09 8.81 -4.10
C GLY A 99 -6.15 7.69 -3.64
N SER A 100 -6.29 6.52 -4.25
CA SER A 100 -5.57 5.31 -3.84
C SER A 100 -4.04 5.41 -3.93
N GLY A 101 -3.51 6.32 -4.76
CA GLY A 101 -2.08 6.60 -4.93
C GLY A 101 -1.50 7.61 -3.93
N VAL A 102 -2.33 8.23 -3.08
CA VAL A 102 -1.88 9.14 -2.02
C VAL A 102 -1.02 8.36 -1.02
N SER A 103 0.13 8.90 -0.63
CA SER A 103 0.93 8.29 0.44
C SER A 103 0.27 8.48 1.80
N ILE A 104 0.34 7.46 2.65
CA ILE A 104 -0.28 7.51 3.97
C ILE A 104 0.28 8.66 4.82
N PRO A 105 1.61 8.92 4.85
CA PRO A 105 2.15 10.09 5.56
C PRO A 105 1.61 11.44 5.04
N ALA A 106 1.36 11.56 3.73
CA ALA A 106 0.75 12.78 3.18
C ALA A 106 -0.71 12.94 3.63
N LEU A 107 -1.49 11.87 3.65
CA LEU A 107 -2.85 11.88 4.18
C LEU A 107 -2.88 12.26 5.67
N ALA A 108 -1.98 11.66 6.49
CA ALA A 108 -1.87 11.98 7.91
C ALA A 108 -1.47 13.45 8.14
N LYS A 109 -0.59 14.01 7.28
CA LYS A 109 -0.26 15.43 7.32
C LYS A 109 -1.47 16.32 7.00
N VAL A 110 -2.27 15.96 6.00
CA VAL A 110 -3.50 16.71 5.68
C VAL A 110 -4.49 16.67 6.84
N ALA A 111 -4.66 15.52 7.51
CA ALA A 111 -5.50 15.42 8.71
C ALA A 111 -4.99 16.35 9.83
N TYR A 112 -3.68 16.31 10.12
CA TYR A 112 -3.03 17.19 11.09
C TYR A 112 -3.22 18.68 10.76
N ASP A 113 -3.00 19.07 9.50
CA ASP A 113 -3.14 20.47 9.05
C ASP A 113 -4.56 21.00 9.24
N ASN A 114 -5.57 20.13 9.21
CA ASN A 114 -6.99 20.41 9.43
C ASN A 114 -7.46 20.16 10.88
N SER A 115 -6.54 19.92 11.83
CA SER A 115 -6.84 19.60 13.23
C SER A 115 -7.81 18.41 13.37
N LEU A 116 -7.58 17.35 12.59
CA LEU A 116 -8.35 16.11 12.61
C LEU A 116 -7.51 15.00 13.26
N THR A 117 -8.03 14.42 14.34
CA THR A 117 -7.45 13.30 15.10
C THR A 117 -8.01 11.96 14.62
N GLY A 118 -7.32 10.87 14.89
CA GLY A 118 -7.72 9.50 14.55
C GLY A 118 -6.88 8.85 13.45
N LEU A 119 -5.94 9.58 12.81
CA LEU A 119 -5.04 9.05 11.78
C LEU A 119 -3.55 9.09 12.17
N GLU A 120 -3.22 9.44 13.40
CA GLU A 120 -1.83 9.57 13.88
C GLU A 120 -1.06 8.26 13.75
N PHE A 121 -1.73 7.13 14.08
CA PHE A 121 -1.16 5.77 13.99
C PHE A 121 -0.57 5.45 12.61
N ALA A 122 -1.10 6.09 11.57
CA ALA A 122 -0.74 5.83 10.19
C ALA A 122 0.43 6.69 9.68
N SER A 123 0.79 7.76 10.39
CA SER A 123 1.76 8.78 9.93
C SER A 123 3.13 8.21 9.51
N GLY A 124 3.55 7.11 10.12
CA GLY A 124 4.80 6.42 9.81
C GLY A 124 4.68 5.24 8.84
N ILE A 125 3.50 4.87 8.35
CA ILE A 125 3.32 3.72 7.45
C ILE A 125 3.75 4.10 6.03
N PRO A 126 4.72 3.41 5.38
CA PRO A 126 5.31 3.83 4.10
C PRO A 126 4.47 3.41 2.87
N GLY A 127 3.18 3.16 3.04
CA GLY A 127 2.25 2.70 2.01
C GLY A 127 1.54 3.81 1.24
N THR A 128 0.59 3.40 0.41
CA THR A 128 -0.42 4.26 -0.21
C THR A 128 -1.78 3.95 0.38
N VAL A 129 -2.74 4.87 0.22
CA VAL A 129 -4.14 4.70 0.67
C VAL A 129 -4.73 3.40 0.14
N GLY A 130 -4.66 3.13 -1.18
CA GLY A 130 -5.17 1.87 -1.74
C GLY A 130 -4.53 0.63 -1.14
N GLY A 131 -3.19 0.65 -0.93
CA GLY A 131 -2.49 -0.45 -0.26
C GLY A 131 -2.88 -0.61 1.20
N ALA A 132 -3.16 0.50 1.90
CA ALA A 132 -3.61 0.49 3.29
C ALA A 132 -5.00 -0.12 3.43
N ILE A 133 -5.93 0.24 2.55
CA ILE A 133 -7.28 -0.32 2.53
C ILE A 133 -7.25 -1.82 2.20
N ALA A 134 -6.49 -2.20 1.17
CA ALA A 134 -6.38 -3.61 0.78
C ALA A 134 -5.86 -4.50 1.94
N MET A 135 -4.95 -3.98 2.76
CA MET A 135 -4.32 -4.71 3.86
C MET A 135 -4.92 -4.40 5.23
N ASN A 136 -5.97 -3.58 5.32
CA ASN A 136 -6.43 -3.01 6.60
C ASN A 136 -5.22 -2.60 7.46
N ALA A 137 -4.39 -1.70 6.91
CA ALA A 137 -3.13 -1.34 7.54
C ALA A 137 -3.38 -0.69 8.90
N GLY A 138 -2.61 -1.11 9.88
CA GLY A 138 -2.73 -0.59 11.25
C GLY A 138 -1.41 -0.66 12.01
N ALA A 139 -1.28 0.24 12.96
CA ALA A 139 -0.15 0.35 13.88
C ALA A 139 -0.62 1.02 15.18
N TYR A 140 0.08 0.81 16.28
CA TYR A 140 -0.13 1.52 17.57
C TYR A 140 -1.57 1.51 18.08
N GLY A 141 -2.34 0.47 17.77
CA GLY A 141 -3.71 0.28 18.25
C GLY A 141 -4.82 0.83 17.35
N GLY A 142 -4.48 1.51 16.25
CA GLY A 142 -5.44 1.94 15.23
C GLY A 142 -5.25 1.19 13.90
N GLU A 143 -6.31 1.10 13.10
CA GLU A 143 -6.28 0.53 11.75
C GLU A 143 -7.24 1.27 10.81
N PHE A 144 -7.04 1.14 9.49
CA PHE A 144 -7.86 1.86 8.52
C PHE A 144 -9.34 1.49 8.60
N GLY A 145 -9.67 0.25 8.90
CA GLY A 145 -11.05 -0.19 9.11
C GLY A 145 -11.80 0.59 10.20
N ASP A 146 -11.10 1.21 11.16
CA ASP A 146 -11.75 2.02 12.20
C ASP A 146 -12.32 3.33 11.66
N ILE A 147 -11.67 3.94 10.66
CA ILE A 147 -11.93 5.29 10.17
C ILE A 147 -12.54 5.36 8.77
N VAL A 148 -12.55 4.26 8.01
CA VAL A 148 -13.13 4.22 6.66
C VAL A 148 -14.64 4.35 6.71
N VAL A 149 -15.20 5.16 5.81
CA VAL A 149 -16.64 5.30 5.55
C VAL A 149 -17.05 4.53 4.30
N SER A 150 -16.34 4.76 3.21
CA SER A 150 -16.62 4.11 1.93
C SER A 150 -15.37 4.02 1.06
N THR A 151 -15.39 3.10 0.09
CA THR A 151 -14.32 2.95 -0.91
C THR A 151 -14.92 2.84 -2.30
N LYS A 152 -14.38 3.65 -3.22
CA LYS A 152 -14.68 3.60 -4.64
C LYS A 152 -13.65 2.70 -5.32
N TYR A 153 -14.10 1.73 -6.11
CA TYR A 153 -13.23 0.79 -6.82
C TYR A 153 -13.77 0.43 -8.21
N MET A 154 -12.91 -0.13 -9.04
CA MET A 154 -13.27 -0.74 -10.33
C MET A 154 -13.17 -2.26 -10.21
N ASP A 155 -14.21 -2.98 -10.65
CA ASP A 155 -14.27 -4.43 -10.60
C ASP A 155 -13.68 -5.10 -11.86
N GLU A 156 -13.73 -6.44 -11.93
CA GLU A 156 -13.27 -7.26 -13.07
C GLU A 156 -14.11 -7.03 -14.36
N ASN A 157 -15.30 -6.43 -14.23
CA ASN A 157 -16.16 -6.07 -15.37
C ASN A 157 -15.92 -4.65 -15.87
N LEU A 158 -14.99 -3.92 -15.24
CA LEU A 158 -14.66 -2.51 -15.50
C LEU A 158 -15.79 -1.57 -15.07
N GLU A 159 -16.63 -2.01 -14.15
CA GLU A 159 -17.67 -1.20 -13.53
C GLU A 159 -17.15 -0.54 -12.25
N ILE A 160 -17.60 0.70 -12.03
CA ILE A 160 -17.22 1.46 -10.84
C ILE A 160 -18.29 1.29 -9.79
N HIS A 161 -17.86 0.90 -8.60
CA HIS A 161 -18.70 0.72 -7.43
C HIS A 161 -18.24 1.59 -6.26
N ILE A 162 -19.17 1.91 -5.37
CA ILE A 162 -18.89 2.50 -4.06
C ILE A 162 -19.52 1.58 -3.02
N ILE A 163 -18.72 1.13 -2.06
CA ILE A 163 -19.18 0.27 -0.97
C ILE A 163 -18.90 0.92 0.38
N THR A 164 -19.76 0.60 1.34
CA THR A 164 -19.64 1.08 2.73
C THR A 164 -18.54 0.33 3.48
N LYS A 165 -18.23 0.77 4.69
CA LYS A 165 -17.28 0.11 5.58
C LYS A 165 -17.64 -1.35 5.83
N GLU A 166 -18.92 -1.63 6.10
CA GLU A 166 -19.45 -2.95 6.45
C GLU A 166 -19.23 -3.99 5.33
N GLU A 167 -19.35 -3.54 4.09
CA GLU A 167 -19.18 -4.39 2.90
C GLU A 167 -17.72 -4.70 2.58
N GLN A 168 -16.76 -4.02 3.23
CA GLN A 168 -15.34 -4.20 2.95
C GLN A 168 -14.67 -5.34 3.73
N GLU A 169 -15.39 -6.03 4.59
CA GLU A 169 -14.93 -7.24 5.31
C GLU A 169 -13.60 -7.04 6.05
N PHE A 170 -13.40 -5.87 6.67
CA PHE A 170 -12.17 -5.56 7.37
C PHE A 170 -11.91 -6.52 8.54
N SER A 171 -10.71 -7.07 8.55
CA SER A 171 -10.17 -7.85 9.65
C SER A 171 -8.66 -7.72 9.71
N TYR A 172 -7.99 -8.40 10.64
CA TYR A 172 -6.55 -8.25 10.80
C TYR A 172 -5.77 -8.55 9.52
N ARG A 173 -5.18 -7.52 8.91
CA ARG A 173 -4.42 -7.58 7.64
C ARG A 173 -5.23 -8.17 6.49
N HIS A 174 -6.52 -7.85 6.44
CA HIS A 174 -7.44 -8.32 5.41
C HIS A 174 -8.53 -7.29 5.11
N SER A 175 -8.98 -7.27 3.85
CA SER A 175 -10.21 -6.65 3.37
C SER A 175 -10.69 -7.37 2.11
N LEU A 176 -11.88 -7.04 1.63
CA LEU A 176 -12.41 -7.47 0.32
C LEU A 176 -11.39 -7.27 -0.83
N PHE A 177 -10.55 -6.27 -0.73
CA PHE A 177 -9.55 -5.91 -1.75
C PHE A 177 -8.24 -6.71 -1.66
N SER A 178 -8.07 -7.57 -0.67
CA SER A 178 -6.84 -8.37 -0.47
C SER A 178 -6.55 -9.35 -1.61
N THR A 179 -7.56 -9.71 -2.41
CA THR A 179 -7.43 -10.60 -3.56
C THR A 179 -6.78 -9.93 -4.78
N GLY A 180 -6.77 -8.59 -4.83
CA GLY A 180 -6.27 -7.81 -5.96
C GLY A 180 -7.17 -7.80 -7.20
N LYS A 181 -8.37 -8.37 -7.14
CA LYS A 181 -9.33 -8.41 -8.25
C LYS A 181 -10.00 -7.05 -8.46
N ASN A 182 -10.34 -6.39 -7.37
CA ASN A 182 -10.97 -5.08 -7.34
C ASN A 182 -9.91 -3.99 -7.15
N ILE A 183 -9.87 -3.01 -8.03
CA ILE A 183 -8.84 -1.94 -8.03
C ILE A 183 -9.39 -0.69 -7.35
N ILE A 184 -8.85 -0.34 -6.19
CA ILE A 184 -9.28 0.84 -5.42
C ILE A 184 -8.92 2.13 -6.17
N ILE A 185 -9.91 3.02 -6.32
CA ILE A 185 -9.78 4.33 -6.95
C ILE A 185 -9.59 5.41 -5.89
N SER A 186 -10.49 5.52 -4.93
CA SER A 186 -10.44 6.46 -3.79
C SER A 186 -11.09 5.86 -2.56
N THR A 187 -10.80 6.45 -1.41
CA THR A 187 -11.39 6.06 -0.13
C THR A 187 -11.80 7.31 0.64
N THR A 188 -12.99 7.27 1.22
CA THR A 188 -13.50 8.28 2.13
C THR A 188 -13.29 7.81 3.57
N ILE A 189 -12.65 8.65 4.37
CA ILE A 189 -12.45 8.43 5.81
C ILE A 189 -13.15 9.51 6.61
N LYS A 190 -13.58 9.17 7.81
CA LYS A 190 -14.12 10.11 8.79
C LYS A 190 -13.22 10.14 10.02
N LEU A 191 -12.85 11.36 10.42
CA LEU A 191 -12.01 11.63 11.56
C LEU A 191 -12.77 12.51 12.56
N GLU A 192 -12.12 12.89 13.65
CA GLU A 192 -12.72 13.76 14.66
C GLU A 192 -11.93 15.07 14.77
N LYS A 193 -12.58 16.16 15.20
CA LYS A 193 -11.87 17.39 15.53
C LYS A 193 -11.05 17.17 16.81
N GLY A 194 -9.79 17.57 16.77
CA GLY A 194 -8.84 17.39 17.87
C GLY A 194 -7.96 18.60 18.11
N ASN A 195 -7.22 18.56 19.21
CA ASN A 195 -6.20 19.55 19.52
C ASN A 195 -4.95 19.29 18.66
N LYS A 196 -4.50 20.32 17.94
CA LYS A 196 -3.39 20.20 16.99
C LYS A 196 -2.06 19.83 17.66
N ASP A 197 -1.83 20.31 18.89
CA ASP A 197 -0.60 20.00 19.63
C ASP A 197 -0.60 18.55 20.13
N GLU A 198 -1.75 18.04 20.59
CA GLU A 198 -1.89 16.62 20.99
C GLU A 198 -1.74 15.67 19.80
N ILE A 199 -2.33 16.01 18.64
CA ILE A 199 -2.14 15.25 17.40
C ILE A 199 -0.66 15.17 17.05
N LYS A 200 0.04 16.31 17.10
CA LYS A 200 1.48 16.39 16.81
C LYS A 200 2.31 15.55 17.76
N GLU A 201 2.03 15.66 19.06
CA GLU A 201 2.73 14.89 20.11
C GLU A 201 2.58 13.40 19.86
N LYS A 202 1.35 12.92 19.59
CA LYS A 202 1.08 11.52 19.29
C LYS A 202 1.78 11.02 18.02
N MET A 203 1.77 11.83 16.94
CA MET A 203 2.52 11.49 15.71
C MET A 203 4.02 11.39 15.97
N GLN A 204 4.58 12.28 16.81
CA GLN A 204 6.00 12.26 17.17
C GLN A 204 6.37 11.07 18.06
N ASP A 205 5.51 10.72 19.03
CA ASP A 205 5.70 9.53 19.87
C ASP A 205 5.71 8.26 19.02
N ASP A 206 4.73 8.09 18.15
CA ASP A 206 4.65 6.93 17.24
C ASP A 206 5.86 6.86 16.29
N ALA A 207 6.33 7.99 15.77
CA ALA A 207 7.54 8.06 14.95
C ALA A 207 8.80 7.68 15.73
N SER A 208 8.91 8.13 16.98
CA SER A 208 10.04 7.82 17.88
C SER A 208 10.06 6.32 18.20
N ARG A 209 8.93 5.75 18.62
CA ARG A 209 8.78 4.30 18.87
C ARG A 209 9.12 3.46 17.62
N ARG A 210 8.75 3.95 16.43
CA ARG A 210 9.08 3.28 15.18
C ARG A 210 10.57 3.28 14.93
N LYS A 211 11.23 4.43 15.09
CA LYS A 211 12.68 4.58 14.91
C LYS A 211 13.48 3.71 15.89
N GLU A 212 13.01 3.59 17.14
CA GLU A 212 13.66 2.77 18.15
C GLU A 212 13.50 1.26 17.91
N LYS A 213 12.38 0.83 17.32
CA LYS A 213 12.01 -0.59 17.26
C LYS A 213 12.09 -1.21 15.87
N GLN A 214 12.30 -0.43 14.82
CA GLN A 214 12.30 -0.96 13.45
C GLN A 214 13.59 -0.55 12.71
N PRO A 215 14.15 -1.43 11.86
CA PRO A 215 15.41 -1.20 11.13
C PRO A 215 15.17 -0.28 9.91
N LEU A 216 14.81 1.00 10.16
CA LEU A 216 14.43 1.95 9.12
C LEU A 216 15.59 2.36 8.19
N ASN A 217 16.82 2.09 8.57
CA ASN A 217 18.03 2.35 7.81
C ASN A 217 18.36 1.24 6.78
N PHE A 218 17.63 0.13 6.82
CA PHE A 218 17.78 -0.98 5.88
C PHE A 218 16.54 -1.13 4.99
N PRO A 219 16.70 -1.63 3.73
CA PRO A 219 15.58 -2.03 2.90
C PRO A 219 14.77 -3.15 3.59
N SER A 220 13.46 -3.00 3.65
CA SER A 220 12.58 -4.05 4.20
C SER A 220 11.16 -3.90 3.68
N ALA A 221 10.33 -4.91 3.86
CA ALA A 221 8.89 -4.84 3.56
C ALA A 221 8.03 -5.02 4.84
N GLY A 222 8.54 -4.57 5.98
CA GLY A 222 7.88 -4.70 7.28
C GLY A 222 8.04 -6.10 7.90
N SER A 223 7.14 -6.44 8.82
CA SER A 223 7.15 -7.77 9.47
C SER A 223 6.72 -8.85 8.49
N VAL A 224 7.56 -9.89 8.34
CA VAL A 224 7.36 -10.97 7.36
C VAL A 224 6.19 -11.88 7.74
N PHE A 225 6.00 -12.15 9.03
CA PHE A 225 4.97 -13.07 9.50
C PHE A 225 3.79 -12.34 10.14
N LYS A 226 2.57 -12.75 9.79
CA LYS A 226 1.36 -12.28 10.46
C LYS A 226 1.33 -12.75 11.91
N ARG A 227 0.88 -11.89 12.82
CA ARG A 227 0.60 -12.29 14.21
C ARG A 227 -0.62 -13.20 14.26
N LYS A 228 -0.64 -14.10 15.22
CA LYS A 228 -1.83 -14.82 15.66
C LYS A 228 -2.14 -14.45 17.10
N SER A 229 -3.38 -14.68 17.55
CA SER A 229 -3.82 -14.41 18.93
C SER A 229 -2.91 -15.07 19.97
N GLU A 230 -2.43 -16.27 19.67
CA GLU A 230 -1.68 -17.13 20.60
C GLU A 230 -0.19 -16.81 20.65
N TYR A 231 0.38 -16.15 19.63
CA TYR A 231 1.82 -15.88 19.59
C TYR A 231 2.20 -14.70 18.69
N ILE A 232 3.32 -14.08 19.04
CA ILE A 232 3.97 -12.99 18.28
C ILE A 232 5.20 -13.59 17.59
N PRO A 233 5.22 -13.75 16.25
CA PRO A 233 6.32 -14.41 15.52
C PRO A 233 7.70 -13.80 15.84
N ALA A 234 7.81 -12.49 15.91
CA ALA A 234 9.08 -11.82 16.24
C ALA A 234 9.67 -12.28 17.60
N GLN A 235 8.81 -12.51 18.61
CA GLN A 235 9.28 -13.00 19.92
C GLN A 235 9.74 -14.45 19.84
N ILE A 236 9.11 -15.27 19.00
CA ILE A 236 9.52 -16.67 18.81
C ILE A 236 10.87 -16.72 18.10
N ILE A 237 11.03 -15.96 17.02
CA ILE A 237 12.29 -15.86 16.26
C ILE A 237 13.42 -15.38 17.16
N ASP A 238 13.16 -14.38 18.03
CA ASP A 238 14.12 -13.86 19.01
C ASP A 238 14.52 -14.92 20.04
N LYS A 239 13.53 -15.64 20.61
CA LYS A 239 13.77 -16.75 21.56
C LYS A 239 14.55 -17.91 20.93
N CYS A 240 14.45 -18.12 19.63
CA CYS A 240 15.24 -19.11 18.90
C CYS A 240 16.69 -18.64 18.62
N GLY A 241 17.07 -17.43 19.03
CA GLY A 241 18.41 -16.89 18.81
C GLY A 241 18.72 -16.56 17.37
N LEU A 242 17.69 -16.26 16.55
CA LEU A 242 17.83 -16.06 15.11
C LEU A 242 18.08 -14.60 14.68
N LYS A 243 18.14 -13.63 15.62
CA LYS A 243 18.59 -12.27 15.28
C LYS A 243 20.01 -12.31 14.70
N GLY A 244 20.23 -11.57 13.61
CA GLY A 244 21.51 -11.57 12.90
C GLY A 244 21.76 -12.81 12.02
N TYR A 245 20.94 -13.86 12.11
CA TYR A 245 21.08 -15.02 11.21
C TYR A 245 20.89 -14.58 9.76
N ASN A 246 21.82 -14.98 8.91
CA ASN A 246 21.85 -14.56 7.51
C ASN A 246 21.96 -15.71 6.52
N ILE A 247 21.44 -15.48 5.33
CA ILE A 247 21.68 -16.29 4.14
C ILE A 247 22.08 -15.29 3.05
N ASN A 248 23.34 -15.33 2.63
CA ASN A 248 23.96 -14.33 1.75
C ASN A 248 23.75 -12.91 2.32
N ASP A 249 23.15 -12.00 1.55
CA ASP A 249 22.90 -10.61 1.93
C ASP A 249 21.57 -10.38 2.66
N ALA A 250 20.73 -11.41 2.81
CA ALA A 250 19.48 -11.33 3.56
C ALA A 250 19.70 -11.81 5.00
N TYR A 251 19.25 -11.02 5.99
CA TYR A 251 19.41 -11.37 7.39
C TYR A 251 18.21 -10.97 8.24
N VAL A 252 18.01 -11.70 9.34
CA VAL A 252 17.03 -11.33 10.37
C VAL A 252 17.57 -10.13 11.13
N SER A 253 16.81 -9.05 11.17
CA SER A 253 17.23 -7.81 11.84
C SER A 253 17.57 -8.05 13.32
N GLU A 254 18.72 -7.52 13.75
CA GLU A 254 19.12 -7.54 15.16
C GLU A 254 18.23 -6.66 16.03
N LEU A 255 17.66 -5.59 15.45
CA LEU A 255 16.78 -4.68 16.17
C LEU A 255 15.36 -5.27 16.33
N HIS A 256 14.82 -5.93 15.30
CA HIS A 256 13.45 -6.48 15.31
C HIS A 256 13.39 -7.81 14.57
N ALA A 257 13.32 -8.91 15.31
CA ALA A 257 13.35 -10.27 14.75
C ALA A 257 12.21 -10.63 13.76
N GLY A 258 11.21 -9.80 13.61
CA GLY A 258 10.15 -9.95 12.59
C GLY A 258 10.49 -9.35 11.24
N PHE A 259 11.63 -8.67 11.10
CA PHE A 259 12.09 -8.00 9.88
C PHE A 259 13.27 -8.74 9.26
N ILE A 260 13.27 -8.79 7.94
CA ILE A 260 14.38 -9.25 7.13
C ILE A 260 14.79 -8.08 6.22
#